data_fdf31ed5b8e34d811cf87127c1bb956b
#
_entry.id   fdf31ed5b8e34d811cf87127c1bb956b
#
_cell.length_a   1.000
_cell.length_b   1.000
_cell.length_c   1.000
_cell.angle_alpha   90.00
_cell.angle_beta   90.00
_cell.angle_gamma   90.00
#
_symmetry.space_group_name_H-M   'P 1'
#
loop_
_entity.id
_entity.type
_entity.pdbx_description
1 polymer ?
#
loop_
_entity_poly.entity_id
_entity_poly.type
_entity_poly.pdbx_seq_one_letter_code
_entity_poly.pdbx_strand_id
1 'polypeptide(L)'
;STPANYFHALRRQLKRDFRKPLIIMTPKSLLRHKLCVSNLSDMAENTSFHRIILDPNKTLKDKNINRVVICSGKIFYHLYEEREKNNITDVKLLRLEQIYPFPSKTLEKELEKTPNAKIIWCQEEPKNMGSWFFVDRNIEDVLIKIKSKFSRPIYVGRTEAASPATCLLYTSDAADDQAC
;
A
#
# COMPACT_ATOMS: atom_id res chain seq x y z
N SER A 1 -7.35 -1.54 -3.81
CA SER A 1 -7.46 -0.31 -4.61
C SER A 1 -8.79 0.41 -4.36
N THR A 2 -8.94 1.61 -4.91
CA THR A 2 -10.22 2.32 -4.96
C THR A 2 -10.98 1.98 -6.24
N PRO A 3 -12.32 2.13 -6.30
CA PRO A 3 -13.09 1.94 -7.54
C PRO A 3 -12.57 2.79 -8.70
N ALA A 4 -12.22 4.07 -8.46
CA ALA A 4 -11.66 4.94 -9.48
C ALA A 4 -10.32 4.43 -10.02
N ASN A 5 -9.41 3.99 -9.14
CA ASN A 5 -8.12 3.48 -9.58
C ASN A 5 -8.26 2.15 -10.34
N TYR A 6 -9.22 1.31 -9.94
CA TYR A 6 -9.56 0.10 -10.66
C TYR A 6 -10.10 0.42 -12.07
N PHE A 7 -11.03 1.38 -12.18
CA PHE A 7 -11.53 1.88 -13.47
C PHE A 7 -10.37 2.36 -14.36
N HIS A 8 -9.44 3.13 -13.81
CA HIS A 8 -8.28 3.62 -14.55
C HIS A 8 -7.30 2.51 -14.97
N ALA A 9 -7.20 1.43 -14.22
CA ALA A 9 -6.41 0.27 -14.64
C ALA A 9 -6.99 -0.36 -15.92
N LEU A 10 -8.32 -0.54 -15.99
CA LEU A 10 -9.02 -1.03 -17.18
C LEU A 10 -8.90 -0.03 -18.35
N ARG A 11 -9.17 1.26 -18.09
CA ARG A 11 -9.07 2.31 -19.10
C ARG A 11 -7.65 2.41 -19.69
N ARG A 12 -6.62 2.30 -18.85
CA ARG A 12 -5.23 2.29 -19.28
C ARG A 12 -4.92 1.11 -20.20
N GLN A 13 -5.42 -0.08 -19.88
CA GLN A 13 -5.25 -1.28 -20.69
C GLN A 13 -5.84 -1.11 -22.09
N LEU A 14 -7.04 -0.55 -22.18
CA LEU A 14 -7.73 -0.33 -23.45
C LEU A 14 -7.09 0.75 -24.32
N LYS A 15 -6.49 1.78 -23.70
CA LYS A 15 -5.87 2.91 -24.41
C LYS A 15 -4.46 2.65 -24.92
N ARG A 16 -3.84 1.52 -24.57
CA ARG A 16 -2.52 1.14 -25.07
C ARG A 16 -2.60 0.52 -26.46
N ASP A 17 -1.55 0.72 -27.25
CA ASP A 17 -1.45 0.22 -28.65
C ASP A 17 -1.16 -1.28 -28.75
N PHE A 18 -1.40 -2.03 -27.70
CA PHE A 18 -1.25 -3.48 -27.69
C PHE A 18 -2.50 -4.17 -27.16
N ARG A 19 -2.69 -5.42 -27.57
CA ARG A 19 -3.77 -6.29 -27.09
C ARG A 19 -3.16 -7.46 -26.32
N LYS A 20 -3.12 -7.32 -24.99
CA LYS A 20 -2.65 -8.36 -24.06
C LYS A 20 -3.70 -8.55 -22.96
N PRO A 21 -3.92 -9.78 -22.48
CA PRO A 21 -4.86 -10.01 -21.39
C PRO A 21 -4.43 -9.25 -20.13
N LEU A 22 -5.41 -8.69 -19.44
CA LEU A 22 -5.24 -8.08 -18.13
C LEU A 22 -5.90 -8.98 -17.08
N ILE A 23 -5.10 -9.53 -16.19
CA ILE A 23 -5.57 -10.36 -15.08
C ILE A 23 -5.48 -9.52 -13.81
N ILE A 24 -6.60 -9.40 -13.08
CA ILE A 24 -6.67 -8.62 -11.85
C ILE A 24 -7.18 -9.52 -10.73
N MET A 25 -6.32 -9.78 -9.74
CA MET A 25 -6.67 -10.50 -8.53
C MET A 25 -7.24 -9.51 -7.52
N THR A 26 -8.51 -9.65 -7.18
CA THR A 26 -9.21 -8.72 -6.28
C THR A 26 -9.89 -9.45 -5.13
N PRO A 27 -9.85 -8.91 -3.89
CA PRO A 27 -10.58 -9.47 -2.77
C PRO A 27 -12.08 -9.15 -2.90
N LYS A 28 -12.94 -10.17 -2.81
CA LYS A 28 -14.40 -10.03 -2.89
C LYS A 28 -14.97 -9.11 -1.80
N SER A 29 -14.33 -9.09 -0.63
CA SER A 29 -14.75 -8.27 0.51
C SER A 29 -14.80 -6.76 0.20
N LEU A 30 -13.95 -6.27 -0.69
CA LEU A 30 -13.91 -4.85 -1.06
C LEU A 30 -15.10 -4.40 -1.93
N LEU A 31 -15.81 -5.32 -2.58
CA LEU A 31 -16.98 -4.98 -3.42
C LEU A 31 -18.12 -4.32 -2.63
N ARG A 32 -18.20 -4.60 -1.32
CA ARG A 32 -19.23 -4.05 -0.42
C ARG A 32 -18.64 -3.29 0.76
N HIS A 33 -17.35 -2.97 0.71
CA HIS A 33 -16.67 -2.31 1.82
C HIS A 33 -17.03 -0.82 1.86
N LYS A 34 -17.52 -0.34 3.01
CA LYS A 34 -18.01 1.03 3.19
C LYS A 34 -16.98 2.13 2.86
N LEU A 35 -15.70 1.85 3.09
CA LEU A 35 -14.60 2.78 2.82
C LEU A 35 -14.01 2.64 1.41
N CYS A 36 -14.37 1.56 0.68
CA CYS A 36 -13.89 1.34 -0.69
C CYS A 36 -14.80 2.03 -1.70
N VAL A 37 -14.84 3.34 -1.66
CA VAL A 37 -15.68 4.20 -2.49
C VAL A 37 -14.84 5.22 -3.24
N SER A 38 -15.40 5.80 -4.31
CA SER A 38 -14.82 6.90 -5.08
C SER A 38 -15.93 7.81 -5.59
N ASN A 39 -15.60 9.07 -5.82
CA ASN A 39 -16.52 9.99 -6.48
C ASN A 39 -16.52 9.72 -8.00
N LEU A 40 -17.62 10.01 -8.68
CA LEU A 40 -17.69 9.91 -10.13
C LEU A 40 -16.70 10.86 -10.82
N SER A 41 -16.44 12.02 -10.22
CA SER A 41 -15.40 12.96 -10.67
C SER A 41 -14.01 12.35 -10.77
N ASP A 42 -13.69 11.37 -9.93
CA ASP A 42 -12.38 10.69 -9.94
C ASP A 42 -12.20 9.76 -11.16
N MET A 43 -13.28 9.52 -11.93
CA MET A 43 -13.31 8.72 -13.16
C MET A 43 -13.54 9.55 -14.42
N ALA A 44 -13.73 10.87 -14.27
CA ALA A 44 -14.04 11.81 -15.35
C ALA A 44 -12.82 12.11 -16.25
N GLU A 45 -12.98 13.07 -17.16
CA GLU A 45 -11.90 13.58 -18.01
C GLU A 45 -10.76 14.16 -17.16
N ASN A 46 -9.54 14.07 -17.71
CA ASN A 46 -8.30 14.53 -17.05
C ASN A 46 -7.92 13.80 -15.75
N THR A 47 -8.58 12.70 -15.43
CA THR A 47 -8.19 11.82 -14.35
C THR A 47 -7.41 10.60 -14.87
N SER A 48 -6.58 10.00 -14.03
CA SER A 48 -5.70 8.92 -14.43
C SER A 48 -5.40 7.95 -13.29
N PHE A 49 -4.78 6.83 -13.63
CA PHE A 49 -4.33 5.84 -12.65
C PHE A 49 -3.29 6.43 -11.70
N HIS A 50 -3.57 6.37 -10.40
CA HIS A 50 -2.64 6.73 -9.35
C HIS A 50 -1.72 5.55 -9.00
N ARG A 51 -0.41 5.74 -9.19
CA ARG A 51 0.62 4.73 -8.85
C ARG A 51 0.80 4.58 -7.35
N ILE A 52 0.58 5.68 -6.62
CA ILE A 52 0.51 5.75 -5.17
C ILE A 52 -0.75 6.52 -4.82
N ILE A 53 -1.58 5.96 -3.95
CA ILE A 53 -2.74 6.66 -3.40
C ILE A 53 -2.34 7.21 -2.04
N LEU A 54 -2.54 8.50 -1.86
CA LEU A 54 -2.19 9.21 -0.64
C LEU A 54 -3.18 8.94 0.48
N ASP A 55 -2.78 9.30 1.69
CA ASP A 55 -3.64 9.22 2.85
C ASP A 55 -4.91 10.05 2.65
N PRO A 56 -6.10 9.48 2.88
CA PRO A 56 -7.35 10.22 2.76
C PRO A 56 -7.54 11.26 3.88
N ASN A 57 -6.86 11.09 5.01
CA ASN A 57 -6.96 12.02 6.13
C ASN A 57 -6.12 13.27 5.88
N LYS A 58 -6.79 14.35 5.44
CA LYS A 58 -6.17 15.65 5.13
C LYS A 58 -5.80 16.47 6.38
N THR A 59 -6.22 16.04 7.56
CA THR A 59 -5.92 16.78 8.82
C THR A 59 -4.54 16.46 9.38
N LEU A 60 -3.89 15.40 8.86
CA LEU A 60 -2.55 15.02 9.26
C LEU A 60 -1.55 16.12 8.84
N LYS A 61 -0.78 16.60 9.82
CA LYS A 61 0.29 17.57 9.57
C LYS A 61 1.60 16.84 9.38
N ASP A 62 2.25 16.99 8.22
CA ASP A 62 3.49 16.28 7.88
C ASP A 62 4.59 16.43 8.95
N LYS A 63 4.64 17.57 9.64
CA LYS A 63 5.59 17.81 10.74
C LYS A 63 5.42 16.90 11.95
N ASN A 64 4.21 16.37 12.16
CA ASN A 64 3.89 15.52 13.30
C ASN A 64 3.98 14.04 12.99
N ILE A 65 4.27 13.69 11.72
CA ILE A 65 4.34 12.31 11.27
C ILE A 65 5.65 11.68 11.71
N ASN A 66 5.54 10.68 12.57
CA ASN A 66 6.68 9.88 13.05
C ASN A 66 6.86 8.58 12.24
N ARG A 67 5.80 8.11 11.60
CA ARG A 67 5.79 6.87 10.83
C ARG A 67 5.01 7.03 9.54
N VAL A 68 5.59 6.56 8.44
CA VAL A 68 4.89 6.40 7.16
C VAL A 68 4.77 4.91 6.88
N VAL A 69 3.56 4.41 6.81
CA VAL A 69 3.28 3.00 6.48
C VAL A 69 2.90 2.92 5.01
N ILE A 70 3.72 2.21 4.24
CA ILE A 70 3.47 1.90 2.85
C ILE A 70 2.92 0.48 2.79
N CYS A 71 1.80 0.29 2.11
CA CYS A 71 1.16 -1.01 1.96
C CYS A 71 0.57 -1.18 0.55
N SER A 72 0.16 -2.38 0.20
CA SER A 72 -0.55 -2.68 -1.03
C SER A 72 -1.77 -3.56 -0.75
N GLY A 73 -2.84 -3.35 -1.50
CA GLY A 73 -4.03 -4.18 -1.41
C GLY A 73 -4.96 -3.83 -0.24
N LYS A 74 -5.67 -4.85 0.25
CA LYS A 74 -6.78 -4.70 1.18
C LYS A 74 -6.34 -4.35 2.61
N ILE A 75 -5.10 -4.68 2.99
CA ILE A 75 -4.54 -4.38 4.33
C ILE A 75 -4.64 -2.89 4.68
N PHE A 76 -4.63 -2.01 3.67
CA PHE A 76 -4.84 -0.58 3.88
C PHE A 76 -6.10 -0.28 4.70
N TYR A 77 -7.22 -0.93 4.40
CA TYR A 77 -8.48 -0.66 5.08
C TYR A 77 -8.44 -1.05 6.55
N HIS A 78 -7.81 -2.18 6.87
CA HIS A 78 -7.60 -2.62 8.25
C HIS A 78 -6.71 -1.63 9.02
N LEU A 79 -5.59 -1.19 8.40
CA LEU A 79 -4.70 -0.20 9.00
C LEU A 79 -5.42 1.16 9.21
N TYR A 80 -6.23 1.56 8.23
CA TYR A 80 -6.98 2.80 8.31
C TYR A 80 -8.03 2.76 9.43
N GLU A 81 -8.83 1.70 9.49
CA GLU A 81 -9.86 1.53 10.52
C GLU A 81 -9.25 1.49 11.92
N GLU A 82 -8.16 0.76 12.11
CA GLU A 82 -7.48 0.66 13.40
C GLU A 82 -6.85 2.00 13.81
N ARG A 83 -6.28 2.74 12.87
CA ARG A 83 -5.76 4.08 13.10
C ARG A 83 -6.85 5.05 13.58
N GLU A 84 -7.97 5.09 12.87
CA GLU A 84 -9.10 5.97 13.23
C GLU A 84 -9.72 5.57 14.58
N LYS A 85 -9.91 4.28 14.82
CA LYS A 85 -10.44 3.75 16.08
C LYS A 85 -9.61 4.17 17.30
N ASN A 86 -8.28 4.18 17.14
CA ASN A 86 -7.35 4.53 18.22
C ASN A 86 -6.93 6.02 18.19
N ASN A 87 -7.52 6.84 17.33
CA ASN A 87 -7.20 8.27 17.19
C ASN A 87 -5.69 8.54 16.99
N ILE A 88 -5.00 7.70 16.22
CA ILE A 88 -3.56 7.83 15.96
C ILE A 88 -3.32 8.91 14.90
N THR A 89 -2.60 9.98 15.26
CA THR A 89 -2.39 11.17 14.42
C THR A 89 -0.96 11.31 13.90
N ASP A 90 -0.04 10.45 14.30
CA ASP A 90 1.38 10.48 13.95
C ASP A 90 1.77 9.45 12.86
N VAL A 91 0.80 8.74 12.29
CA VAL A 91 0.98 7.72 11.26
C VAL A 91 0.31 8.14 9.96
N LYS A 92 1.08 8.21 8.89
CA LYS A 92 0.60 8.44 7.52
C LYS A 92 0.57 7.13 6.75
N LEU A 93 -0.52 6.87 6.02
CA LEU A 93 -0.69 5.66 5.22
C LEU A 93 -0.53 5.99 3.73
N LEU A 94 0.29 5.23 3.03
CA LEU A 94 0.45 5.32 1.58
C LEU A 94 0.13 3.97 0.94
N ARG A 95 -0.70 3.96 -0.11
CA ARG A 95 -1.00 2.75 -0.87
C ARG A 95 -0.17 2.70 -2.13
N LEU A 96 0.74 1.75 -2.23
CA LEU A 96 1.48 1.47 -3.44
C LEU A 96 0.60 0.61 -4.37
N GLU A 97 0.03 1.25 -5.39
CA GLU A 97 -0.90 0.61 -6.35
C GLU A 97 -0.17 0.04 -7.58
N GLN A 98 1.02 0.55 -7.87
CA GLN A 98 1.88 0.05 -8.93
C GLN A 98 3.22 -0.38 -8.34
N ILE A 99 3.45 -1.69 -8.28
CA ILE A 99 4.70 -2.25 -7.79
C ILE A 99 5.76 -2.18 -8.88
N TYR A 100 5.42 -2.52 -10.12
CA TYR A 100 6.33 -2.47 -11.27
C TYR A 100 5.70 -1.74 -12.48
N PRO A 101 6.41 -0.87 -13.17
CA PRO A 101 7.66 -0.23 -12.74
C PRO A 101 7.49 0.56 -11.44
N PHE A 102 8.51 0.50 -10.57
CA PHE A 102 8.42 1.14 -9.25
C PHE A 102 8.30 2.67 -9.37
N PRO A 103 7.35 3.32 -8.69
CA PRO A 103 7.08 4.74 -8.85
C PRO A 103 7.98 5.62 -7.98
N SER A 104 9.31 5.47 -8.10
CA SER A 104 10.31 6.14 -7.27
C SER A 104 10.10 7.64 -7.17
N LYS A 105 9.92 8.34 -8.32
CA LYS A 105 9.72 9.80 -8.35
C LYS A 105 8.48 10.27 -7.59
N THR A 106 7.40 9.47 -7.61
CA THR A 106 6.18 9.81 -6.88
C THR A 106 6.38 9.59 -5.39
N LEU A 107 7.07 8.50 -5.03
CA LEU A 107 7.39 8.18 -3.64
C LEU A 107 8.37 9.20 -3.03
N GLU A 108 9.41 9.61 -3.77
CA GLU A 108 10.34 10.66 -3.38
C GLU A 108 9.58 11.92 -2.93
N LYS A 109 8.72 12.47 -3.81
CA LYS A 109 7.94 13.69 -3.52
C LYS A 109 7.08 13.59 -2.26
N GLU A 110 6.56 12.40 -1.95
CA GLU A 110 5.74 12.21 -0.75
C GLU A 110 6.58 12.06 0.52
N LEU A 111 7.70 11.35 0.45
CA LEU A 111 8.56 11.12 1.60
C LEU A 111 9.42 12.33 1.95
N GLU A 112 9.75 13.19 0.99
CA GLU A 112 10.42 14.49 1.24
C GLU A 112 9.64 15.39 2.22
N LYS A 113 8.31 15.22 2.29
CA LYS A 113 7.46 15.97 3.24
C LYS A 113 7.67 15.53 4.70
N THR A 114 8.18 14.30 4.90
CA THR A 114 8.33 13.67 6.22
C THR A 114 9.72 13.04 6.41
N PRO A 115 10.82 13.83 6.30
CA PRO A 115 12.19 13.31 6.24
C PRO A 115 12.65 12.62 7.52
N ASN A 116 11.99 12.90 8.65
CA ASN A 116 12.31 12.33 9.97
C ASN A 116 11.46 11.11 10.33
N ALA A 117 10.49 10.73 9.49
CA ALA A 117 9.61 9.62 9.76
C ALA A 117 10.29 8.27 9.51
N LYS A 118 9.97 7.27 10.34
CA LYS A 118 10.32 5.87 10.05
C LYS A 118 9.44 5.35 8.94
N ILE A 119 10.04 4.70 7.95
CA ILE A 119 9.31 4.13 6.82
C ILE A 119 9.08 2.65 7.07
N ILE A 120 7.85 2.23 6.95
CA ILE A 120 7.39 0.87 7.23
C ILE A 120 6.74 0.32 5.96
N TRP A 121 7.11 -0.89 5.57
CA TRP A 121 6.34 -1.69 4.61
C TRP A 121 5.47 -2.67 5.36
N CYS A 122 4.16 -2.65 5.07
CA CYS A 122 3.19 -3.57 5.66
C CYS A 122 2.46 -4.37 4.58
N GLN A 123 2.44 -5.69 4.72
CA GLN A 123 1.74 -6.61 3.81
C GLN A 123 1.05 -7.73 4.58
N GLU A 124 0.04 -8.37 3.96
CA GLU A 124 -0.68 -9.53 4.52
C GLU A 124 0.09 -10.83 4.35
N GLU A 125 0.85 -10.94 3.26
CA GLU A 125 1.66 -12.12 2.95
C GLU A 125 2.81 -12.25 3.96
N PRO A 126 3.31 -13.48 4.19
CA PRO A 126 4.47 -13.70 5.03
C PRO A 126 5.73 -13.05 4.42
N LYS A 127 6.73 -12.82 5.22
CA LYS A 127 7.95 -12.09 4.83
C LYS A 127 8.67 -12.67 3.62
N ASN A 128 8.63 -13.99 3.45
CA ASN A 128 9.24 -14.70 2.31
C ASN A 128 8.38 -14.67 1.03
N MET A 129 7.21 -14.03 1.07
CA MET A 129 6.27 -13.91 -0.04
C MET A 129 5.85 -12.45 -0.26
N GLY A 130 4.95 -12.22 -1.22
CA GLY A 130 4.49 -10.87 -1.55
C GLY A 130 5.57 -10.00 -2.16
N SER A 131 5.48 -8.71 -1.92
CA SER A 131 6.31 -7.71 -2.61
C SER A 131 7.55 -7.27 -1.82
N TRP A 132 7.72 -7.72 -0.57
CA TRP A 132 8.76 -7.23 0.33
C TRP A 132 10.15 -7.19 -0.29
N PHE A 133 10.64 -8.31 -0.81
CA PHE A 133 11.99 -8.39 -1.36
C PHE A 133 12.21 -7.53 -2.60
N PHE A 134 11.15 -7.19 -3.31
CA PHE A 134 11.23 -6.26 -4.43
C PHE A 134 11.18 -4.80 -3.96
N VAL A 135 10.28 -4.46 -3.04
CA VAL A 135 10.07 -3.08 -2.61
C VAL A 135 11.14 -2.58 -1.64
N ASP A 136 11.74 -3.46 -0.84
CA ASP A 136 12.78 -3.12 0.15
C ASP A 136 13.89 -2.28 -0.47
N ARG A 137 14.53 -2.79 -1.52
CA ARG A 137 15.62 -2.09 -2.21
C ARG A 137 15.16 -0.81 -2.91
N ASN A 138 14.03 -0.86 -3.55
CA ASN A 138 13.49 0.31 -4.25
C ASN A 138 13.14 1.45 -3.27
N ILE A 139 12.63 1.13 -2.09
CA ILE A 139 12.36 2.12 -1.04
C ILE A 139 13.68 2.63 -0.45
N GLU A 140 14.65 1.74 -0.17
CA GLU A 140 15.98 2.12 0.30
C GLU A 140 16.65 3.14 -0.63
N ASP A 141 16.64 2.90 -1.95
CA ASP A 141 17.20 3.81 -2.95
C ASP A 141 16.52 5.20 -2.89
N VAL A 142 15.20 5.24 -2.72
CA VAL A 142 14.46 6.49 -2.55
C VAL A 142 14.90 7.20 -1.27
N LEU A 143 15.00 6.49 -0.14
CA LEU A 143 15.37 7.07 1.16
C LEU A 143 16.79 7.64 1.16
N ILE A 144 17.74 6.94 0.54
CA ILE A 144 19.12 7.43 0.35
C ILE A 144 19.11 8.70 -0.49
N LYS A 145 18.38 8.70 -1.60
CA LYS A 145 18.32 9.85 -2.52
C LYS A 145 17.77 11.11 -1.88
N ILE A 146 16.71 11.00 -1.08
CA ILE A 146 16.11 12.14 -0.35
C ILE A 146 16.85 12.47 0.95
N LYS A 147 17.95 11.77 1.26
CA LYS A 147 18.73 11.94 2.51
C LYS A 147 17.84 11.82 3.76
N SER A 148 16.93 10.84 3.77
CA SER A 148 16.08 10.57 4.92
C SER A 148 16.91 10.21 6.16
N LYS A 149 16.39 10.56 7.34
CA LYS A 149 17.00 10.17 8.62
C LYS A 149 17.19 8.66 8.76
N PHE A 150 16.27 7.88 8.20
CA PHE A 150 16.32 6.41 8.20
C PHE A 150 16.54 5.93 6.76
N SER A 151 17.64 5.23 6.52
CA SER A 151 18.04 4.79 5.18
C SER A 151 17.34 3.52 4.71
N ARG A 152 16.69 2.79 5.61
CA ARG A 152 16.02 1.52 5.26
C ARG A 152 14.58 1.45 5.77
N PRO A 153 13.67 0.82 4.99
CA PRO A 153 12.33 0.51 5.45
C PRO A 153 12.34 -0.62 6.48
N ILE A 154 11.33 -0.64 7.34
CA ILE A 154 11.09 -1.69 8.33
C ILE A 154 9.96 -2.57 7.79
N TYR A 155 10.17 -3.89 7.80
CA TYR A 155 9.11 -4.84 7.50
C TYR A 155 8.16 -5.01 8.68
N VAL A 156 6.86 -4.98 8.41
CA VAL A 156 5.80 -5.34 9.36
C VAL A 156 4.81 -6.25 8.63
N GLY A 157 4.58 -7.42 9.16
CA GLY A 157 3.73 -8.44 8.59
C GLY A 157 3.99 -9.80 9.25
N ARG A 158 3.43 -10.86 8.67
CA ARG A 158 3.63 -12.22 9.14
C ARG A 158 5.10 -12.63 9.04
N THR A 159 5.54 -13.49 9.93
CA THR A 159 6.83 -14.18 9.82
C THR A 159 6.89 -15.05 8.57
N GLU A 160 8.07 -15.56 8.26
CA GLU A 160 8.24 -16.49 7.14
C GLU A 160 7.38 -17.75 7.37
N ALA A 161 6.66 -18.18 6.34
CA ALA A 161 5.76 -19.32 6.38
C ALA A 161 5.66 -19.99 5.01
N ALA A 162 5.31 -21.27 4.99
CA ALA A 162 5.04 -22.00 3.75
C ALA A 162 3.65 -21.65 3.18
N SER A 163 2.72 -21.22 4.04
CA SER A 163 1.35 -20.86 3.64
C SER A 163 1.25 -19.39 3.22
N PRO A 164 0.75 -19.06 2.02
CA PRO A 164 0.61 -17.69 1.53
C PRO A 164 -0.48 -16.89 2.27
N ALA A 165 -1.45 -17.56 2.89
CA ALA A 165 -2.55 -16.97 3.62
C ALA A 165 -2.74 -17.64 4.98
N THR A 166 -3.42 -16.97 5.92
CA THR A 166 -3.83 -17.59 7.18
C THR A 166 -4.93 -18.62 6.91
N CYS A 167 -4.76 -19.83 7.42
CA CYS A 167 -5.71 -20.92 7.23
C CYS A 167 -6.98 -20.72 8.06
N LEU A 168 -6.84 -20.21 9.29
CA LEU A 168 -7.93 -19.93 10.22
C LEU A 168 -7.87 -18.49 10.71
N LEU A 169 -9.04 -17.87 10.97
CA LEU A 169 -9.13 -16.53 11.54
C LEU A 169 -8.41 -16.37 12.89
N TYR A 170 -8.17 -17.48 13.58
CA TYR A 170 -7.54 -17.53 14.92
C TYR A 170 -6.04 -17.78 14.89
N THR A 171 -5.44 -18.14 13.76
CA THR A 171 -4.01 -18.41 13.62
C THR A 171 -3.23 -17.17 13.17
N SER A 172 -3.52 -16.02 13.75
CA SER A 172 -2.63 -14.87 13.63
C SER A 172 -1.39 -15.00 14.55
N ASP A 173 -1.38 -16.01 15.40
CA ASP A 173 -0.24 -16.32 16.26
C ASP A 173 0.70 -17.28 15.52
N ALA A 174 1.84 -16.77 15.11
CA ALA A 174 2.81 -17.40 14.21
C ALA A 174 3.45 -18.71 14.77
N ALA A 175 3.13 -19.10 15.99
CA ALA A 175 3.68 -20.29 16.63
C ALA A 175 2.96 -21.58 16.28
N ASP A 176 1.67 -21.54 15.85
CA ASP A 176 0.84 -22.72 15.66
C ASP A 176 0.64 -23.14 14.19
N ASP A 177 1.19 -22.41 13.22
CA ASP A 177 0.99 -22.64 11.78
C ASP A 177 1.81 -23.82 11.19
N GLN A 178 2.27 -24.76 12.00
CA GLN A 178 3.00 -25.93 11.50
C GLN A 178 2.09 -27.10 11.04
N ALA A 179 0.78 -26.96 11.08
CA ALA A 179 -0.15 -28.06 10.86
C ALA A 179 -1.10 -27.89 9.67
N CYS A 180 -0.81 -27.01 8.70
CA CYS A 180 -1.60 -26.92 7.46
C CYS A 180 -0.75 -27.19 6.23
#